data_01c4d2e2a9aae844b03486a27108f98c
#
_entry.id   01c4d2e2a9aae844b03486a27108f98c
#
_cell.length_a   1.000
_cell.length_b   1.000
_cell.length_c   1.000
_cell.angle_alpha   90.00
_cell.angle_beta   90.00
_cell.angle_gamma   90.00
#
_symmetry.space_group_name_H-M   'P 1'
#
loop_
_entity.id
_entity.type
_entity.pdbx_description
1 polymer ?
#
loop_
_entity_poly.entity_id
_entity_poly.type
_entity_poly.pdbx_seq_one_letter_code
_entity_poly.pdbx_strand_id
1 'polypeptide(L)'
;MTTFPRFYPIFDSADWLRRALPLGVRLVQVRIKDMPPPLLMGELALCQELCREHGATLVVNDHWRAAIDLGCDFVHLGQEDLDRADVAAIRRAGMRLGVSTHDHDELDRALALKPDYIALGPVWPT
;
A
#
# COMPACT_ATOMS: atom_id res chain seq x y z
N MET A 1 -14.73 -9.35 -10.36
CA MET A 1 -13.96 -9.72 -9.16
C MET A 1 -12.49 -9.44 -9.38
N THR A 2 -11.85 -8.72 -8.46
CA THR A 2 -10.43 -8.41 -8.58
C THR A 2 -9.62 -9.60 -8.07
N THR A 3 -8.67 -10.06 -8.89
CA THR A 3 -7.75 -11.12 -8.51
C THR A 3 -6.38 -10.51 -8.25
N PHE A 4 -5.81 -10.80 -7.08
CA PHE A 4 -4.47 -10.32 -6.73
C PHE A 4 -3.43 -11.39 -7.03
N PRO A 5 -2.22 -11.00 -7.47
CA PRO A 5 -1.09 -11.92 -7.54
C PRO A 5 -0.81 -12.53 -6.16
N ARG A 6 -0.36 -13.79 -6.15
CA ARG A 6 -0.07 -14.49 -4.89
C ARG A 6 1.17 -13.98 -4.20
N PHE A 7 2.13 -13.47 -4.97
CA PHE A 7 3.37 -12.94 -4.41
C PHE A 7 3.21 -11.43 -4.23
N TYR A 8 3.35 -11.00 -2.98
CA TYR A 8 3.12 -9.60 -2.61
C TYR A 8 4.25 -9.14 -1.68
N PRO A 9 5.42 -8.78 -2.25
CA PRO A 9 6.56 -8.35 -1.44
C PRO A 9 6.40 -6.89 -0.98
N ILE A 10 7.09 -6.58 0.12
CA ILE A 10 7.13 -5.25 0.71
C ILE A 10 8.58 -4.77 0.65
N PHE A 11 8.79 -3.59 0.06
CA PHE A 11 10.10 -2.99 -0.09
C PHE A 11 10.11 -1.58 0.51
N ASP A 12 11.28 -1.06 0.81
CA ASP A 12 11.45 0.25 1.41
C ASP A 12 12.06 1.30 0.48
N SER A 13 12.26 0.98 -0.79
CA SER A 13 12.86 1.93 -1.72
C SER A 13 12.57 1.57 -3.18
N ALA A 14 12.72 2.57 -4.05
CA ALA A 14 12.62 2.40 -5.49
C ALA A 14 13.76 1.50 -6.04
N ASP A 15 14.92 1.50 -5.40
CA ASP A 15 16.03 0.65 -5.84
C ASP A 15 15.68 -0.83 -5.80
N TRP A 16 14.91 -1.26 -4.80
CA TRP A 16 14.40 -2.62 -4.75
C TRP A 16 13.46 -2.93 -5.90
N LEU A 17 12.63 -1.95 -6.29
CA LEU A 17 11.72 -2.13 -7.42
C LEU A 17 12.49 -2.28 -8.73
N ARG A 18 13.57 -1.52 -8.90
CA ARG A 18 14.42 -1.68 -10.09
C ARG A 18 14.98 -3.08 -10.24
N ARG A 19 15.23 -3.76 -9.13
CA ARG A 19 15.73 -5.13 -9.11
C ARG A 19 14.63 -6.18 -9.26
N ALA A 20 13.49 -5.95 -8.62
CA ALA A 20 12.41 -6.93 -8.52
C ALA A 20 11.49 -6.94 -9.73
N LEU A 21 11.10 -5.77 -10.23
CA LEU A 21 10.11 -5.67 -11.30
C LEU A 21 10.54 -6.36 -12.60
N PRO A 22 11.82 -6.27 -13.03
CA PRO A 22 12.23 -7.00 -14.23
C PRO A 22 12.14 -8.52 -14.11
N LEU A 23 12.07 -9.04 -12.88
CA LEU A 23 11.93 -10.48 -12.62
C LEU A 23 10.48 -10.96 -12.70
N GLY A 24 9.53 -10.05 -12.97
CA GLY A 24 8.13 -10.42 -13.16
C GLY A 24 7.24 -10.20 -11.95
N VAL A 25 7.70 -9.49 -10.93
CA VAL A 25 6.86 -9.12 -9.78
C VAL A 25 5.77 -8.17 -10.24
N ARG A 26 4.51 -8.47 -9.91
CA ARG A 26 3.34 -7.72 -10.42
C ARG A 26 2.57 -6.95 -9.38
N LEU A 27 2.86 -7.15 -8.10
CA LEU A 27 2.22 -6.45 -7.00
C LEU A 27 3.27 -6.19 -5.95
N VAL A 28 3.47 -4.93 -5.58
CA VAL A 28 4.46 -4.55 -4.56
C VAL A 28 3.85 -3.56 -3.59
N GLN A 29 4.21 -3.66 -2.32
CA GLN A 29 3.95 -2.61 -1.34
C GLN A 29 5.25 -1.87 -1.08
N VAL A 30 5.19 -0.54 -1.07
CA VAL A 30 6.33 0.29 -0.69
C VAL A 30 6.03 0.88 0.67
N ARG A 31 6.88 0.52 1.64
CA ARG A 31 6.76 0.93 3.03
C ARG A 31 8.01 1.72 3.41
N ILE A 32 7.90 3.04 3.36
CA ILE A 32 9.01 3.96 3.62
C ILE A 32 8.76 4.66 4.94
N LYS A 33 9.71 4.53 5.87
CA LYS A 33 9.65 5.17 7.19
C LYS A 33 10.74 6.22 7.29
N ASP A 34 10.49 7.25 8.09
CA ASP A 34 11.48 8.26 8.49
C ASP A 34 12.10 9.04 7.33
N MET A 35 11.39 9.21 6.23
CA MET A 35 11.85 10.03 5.11
C MET A 35 11.15 11.39 5.13
N PRO A 36 11.89 12.51 5.01
CA PRO A 36 11.28 13.83 4.97
C PRO A 36 10.32 13.99 3.80
N PRO A 37 9.21 14.73 3.95
CA PRO A 37 8.17 14.84 2.93
C PRO A 37 8.64 15.15 1.51
N PRO A 38 9.55 16.12 1.27
CA PRO A 38 9.99 16.39 -0.10
C PRO A 38 10.70 15.19 -0.76
N LEU A 39 11.53 14.48 0.01
CA LEU A 39 12.21 13.28 -0.48
C LEU A 39 11.24 12.13 -0.67
N LEU A 40 10.27 11.99 0.25
CA LEU A 40 9.25 10.96 0.17
C LEU A 40 8.42 11.08 -1.12
N MET A 41 8.00 12.30 -1.46
CA MET A 41 7.24 12.53 -2.69
C MET A 41 8.01 12.09 -3.93
N GLY A 42 9.28 12.42 -4.00
CA GLY A 42 10.14 12.01 -5.11
C GLY A 42 10.32 10.51 -5.19
N GLU A 43 10.52 9.86 -4.03
CA GLU A 43 10.69 8.40 -3.98
C GLU A 43 9.42 7.67 -4.40
N LEU A 44 8.25 8.10 -3.90
CA LEU A 44 6.97 7.51 -4.27
C LEU A 44 6.65 7.73 -5.75
N ALA A 45 6.96 8.92 -6.28
CA ALA A 45 6.77 9.20 -7.71
C ALA A 45 7.62 8.26 -8.57
N LEU A 46 8.85 8.00 -8.14
CA LEU A 46 9.75 7.08 -8.85
C LEU A 46 9.21 5.65 -8.77
N CYS A 47 8.72 5.22 -7.61
CA CYS A 47 8.10 3.91 -7.46
C CYS A 47 6.89 3.76 -8.39
N GLN A 48 6.06 4.80 -8.47
CA GLN A 48 4.89 4.82 -9.36
C GLN A 48 5.30 4.66 -10.82
N GLU A 49 6.32 5.39 -11.24
CA GLU A 49 6.84 5.33 -12.62
C GLU A 49 7.37 3.93 -12.95
N LEU A 50 8.17 3.36 -12.07
CA LEU A 50 8.75 2.03 -12.25
C LEU A 50 7.65 0.96 -12.36
N CYS A 51 6.64 1.01 -11.50
CA CYS A 51 5.52 0.08 -11.55
C CYS A 51 4.74 0.23 -12.86
N ARG A 52 4.51 1.47 -13.30
CA ARG A 52 3.82 1.73 -14.55
C ARG A 52 4.58 1.13 -15.76
N GLU A 53 5.88 1.32 -15.80
CA GLU A 53 6.74 0.79 -16.86
C GLU A 53 6.68 -0.74 -16.97
N HIS A 54 6.50 -1.42 -15.84
CA HIS A 54 6.50 -2.89 -15.79
C HIS A 54 5.11 -3.51 -15.68
N GLY A 55 4.06 -2.70 -15.73
CA GLY A 55 2.69 -3.20 -15.60
C GLY A 55 2.38 -3.78 -14.23
N ALA A 56 3.07 -3.31 -13.18
CA ALA A 56 2.86 -3.77 -11.81
C ALA A 56 1.94 -2.83 -11.05
N THR A 57 1.27 -3.38 -10.03
CA THR A 57 0.43 -2.61 -9.12
C THR A 57 1.27 -2.14 -7.94
N LEU A 58 1.25 -0.84 -7.68
CA LEU A 58 1.91 -0.23 -6.53
C LEU A 58 0.90 -0.02 -5.40
N VAL A 59 1.23 -0.53 -4.22
CA VAL A 59 0.49 -0.23 -2.98
C VAL A 59 1.37 0.65 -2.11
N VAL A 60 0.90 1.84 -1.76
CA VAL A 60 1.62 2.76 -0.89
C VAL A 60 1.20 2.52 0.55
N ASN A 61 2.15 2.19 1.43
CA ASN A 61 1.88 2.01 2.85
C ASN A 61 1.78 3.36 3.55
N ASP A 62 0.72 3.60 4.30
CA ASP A 62 0.50 4.73 5.21
C ASP A 62 0.34 6.10 4.53
N HIS A 63 1.22 6.49 3.64
CA HIS A 63 1.29 7.85 3.08
C HIS A 63 0.15 8.15 2.12
N TRP A 64 -1.08 8.10 2.62
CA TRP A 64 -2.28 8.23 1.79
C TRP A 64 -2.44 9.61 1.17
N ARG A 65 -2.04 10.69 1.88
CA ARG A 65 -2.10 12.05 1.31
C ARG A 65 -1.16 12.20 0.12
N ALA A 66 0.07 11.74 0.28
CA ALA A 66 1.04 11.73 -0.82
C ALA A 66 0.55 10.88 -1.99
N ALA A 67 -0.04 9.72 -1.69
CA ALA A 67 -0.60 8.85 -2.72
C ALA A 67 -1.73 9.53 -3.49
N ILE A 68 -2.61 10.25 -2.81
CA ILE A 68 -3.67 11.03 -3.47
C ILE A 68 -3.05 12.10 -4.38
N ASP A 69 -2.09 12.87 -3.86
CA ASP A 69 -1.44 13.95 -4.61
C ASP A 69 -0.74 13.43 -5.87
N LEU A 70 -0.18 12.24 -5.81
CA LEU A 70 0.52 11.62 -6.94
C LEU A 70 -0.42 10.85 -7.89
N GLY A 71 -1.69 10.72 -7.54
CA GLY A 71 -2.63 9.94 -8.34
C GLY A 71 -2.38 8.44 -8.29
N CYS A 72 -1.87 7.93 -7.17
CA CYS A 72 -1.68 6.51 -6.96
C CYS A 72 -3.03 5.80 -6.83
N ASP A 73 -3.06 4.48 -7.09
CA ASP A 73 -4.29 3.71 -7.16
C ASP A 73 -4.62 2.93 -5.89
N PHE A 74 -3.64 2.75 -5.00
CA PHE A 74 -3.78 1.79 -3.92
C PHE A 74 -3.01 2.23 -2.67
N VAL A 75 -3.64 2.13 -1.51
CA VAL A 75 -2.99 2.44 -0.23
C VAL A 75 -3.24 1.31 0.76
N HIS A 76 -2.26 1.04 1.62
CA HIS A 76 -2.36 0.06 2.69
C HIS A 76 -2.22 0.77 4.03
N LEU A 77 -3.16 0.53 4.95
CA LEU A 77 -3.18 1.16 6.26
C LEU A 77 -3.19 0.12 7.37
N GLY A 78 -2.35 0.36 8.39
CA GLY A 78 -2.43 -0.37 9.65
C GLY A 78 -3.52 0.21 10.54
N GLN A 79 -3.77 -0.40 11.70
CA GLN A 79 -4.83 0.04 12.60
C GLN A 79 -4.59 1.46 13.14
N GLU A 80 -3.35 1.78 13.50
CA GLU A 80 -3.01 3.13 13.97
C GLU A 80 -3.16 4.16 12.86
N ASP A 81 -2.81 3.79 11.64
CA ASP A 81 -2.95 4.66 10.47
C ASP A 81 -4.40 4.96 10.17
N LEU A 82 -5.29 3.97 10.36
CA LEU A 82 -6.73 4.16 10.18
C LEU A 82 -7.30 5.22 11.12
N ASP A 83 -6.76 5.32 12.33
CA ASP A 83 -7.22 6.30 13.31
C ASP A 83 -6.95 7.74 12.86
N ARG A 84 -5.94 7.95 12.03
CA ARG A 84 -5.53 9.27 11.56
C ARG A 84 -5.97 9.56 10.12
N ALA A 85 -6.30 8.51 9.36
CA ALA A 85 -6.58 8.66 7.94
C ALA A 85 -8.02 9.15 7.69
N ASP A 86 -8.15 9.95 6.64
CA ASP A 86 -9.47 10.30 6.10
C ASP A 86 -9.84 9.27 5.03
N VAL A 87 -10.49 8.19 5.46
CA VAL A 87 -10.88 7.10 4.57
C VAL A 87 -11.84 7.59 3.48
N ALA A 88 -12.72 8.55 3.80
CA ALA A 88 -13.61 9.12 2.82
C ALA A 88 -12.85 9.83 1.69
N ALA A 89 -11.79 10.56 2.03
CA ALA A 89 -10.93 11.21 1.04
C ALA A 89 -10.24 10.18 0.14
N ILE A 90 -9.75 9.09 0.73
CA ILE A 90 -9.13 7.99 -0.01
C ILE A 90 -10.14 7.41 -1.02
N ARG A 91 -11.37 7.18 -0.59
CA ARG A 91 -12.43 6.65 -1.46
C ARG A 91 -12.82 7.65 -2.55
N ARG A 92 -12.95 8.94 -2.21
CA ARG A 92 -13.26 9.99 -3.20
C ARG A 92 -12.19 10.10 -4.27
N ALA A 93 -10.94 9.81 -3.94
CA ALA A 93 -9.84 9.80 -4.90
C ALA A 93 -9.85 8.56 -5.81
N GLY A 94 -10.78 7.63 -5.59
CA GLY A 94 -10.88 6.41 -6.39
C GLY A 94 -9.84 5.36 -6.04
N MET A 95 -9.17 5.49 -4.90
CA MET A 95 -8.13 4.54 -4.51
C MET A 95 -8.69 3.28 -3.88
N ARG A 96 -8.02 2.17 -4.14
CA ARG A 96 -8.27 0.91 -3.44
C ARG A 96 -7.57 0.94 -2.09
N LEU A 97 -8.07 0.15 -1.14
CA LEU A 97 -7.62 0.15 0.24
C LEU A 97 -7.35 -1.27 0.72
N GLY A 98 -6.15 -1.49 1.27
CA GLY A 98 -5.82 -2.69 2.02
C GLY A 98 -5.65 -2.34 3.49
N VAL A 99 -6.02 -3.24 4.39
CA VAL A 99 -5.98 -3.01 5.83
C VAL A 99 -5.33 -4.19 6.54
N SER A 100 -4.37 -3.89 7.43
CA SER A 100 -3.76 -4.88 8.32
C SER A 100 -4.65 -5.17 9.53
N THR A 101 -4.76 -6.43 9.90
CA THR A 101 -5.48 -6.86 11.10
C THR A 101 -4.67 -7.89 11.87
N HIS A 102 -4.84 -7.94 13.20
CA HIS A 102 -4.09 -8.83 14.08
C HIS A 102 -5.00 -9.70 14.96
N ASP A 103 -6.27 -9.33 15.11
CA ASP A 103 -7.24 -10.03 15.97
C ASP A 103 -8.66 -9.86 15.42
N HIS A 104 -9.63 -10.46 16.10
CA HIS A 104 -11.03 -10.46 15.68
C HIS A 104 -11.66 -9.06 15.69
N ASP A 105 -11.35 -8.25 16.68
CA ASP A 105 -11.91 -6.90 16.78
C ASP A 105 -11.42 -6.01 15.64
N GLU A 106 -10.14 -6.12 15.32
CA GLU A 106 -9.56 -5.40 14.19
C GLU A 106 -10.12 -5.88 12.86
N LEU A 107 -10.36 -7.18 12.74
CA LEU A 107 -11.00 -7.75 11.56
C LEU A 107 -12.40 -7.20 11.36
N ASP A 108 -13.20 -7.13 12.43
CA ASP A 108 -14.55 -6.58 12.36
C ASP A 108 -14.54 -5.13 11.92
N ARG A 109 -13.61 -4.33 12.47
CA ARG A 109 -13.43 -2.94 12.06
C ARG A 109 -13.08 -2.83 10.59
N ALA A 110 -12.14 -3.66 10.13
CA ALA A 110 -11.72 -3.66 8.74
C ALA A 110 -12.86 -4.04 7.80
N LEU A 111 -13.63 -5.08 8.14
CA LEU A 111 -14.75 -5.52 7.32
C LEU A 111 -15.81 -4.42 7.16
N ALA A 112 -16.03 -3.63 8.20
CA ALA A 112 -16.97 -2.52 8.15
C ALA A 112 -16.55 -1.44 7.14
N LEU A 113 -15.26 -1.29 6.88
CA LEU A 113 -14.74 -0.34 5.90
C LEU A 113 -14.82 -0.84 4.46
N LYS A 114 -15.12 -2.12 4.26
CA LYS A 114 -15.19 -2.75 2.93
C LYS A 114 -13.91 -2.52 2.12
N PRO A 115 -12.74 -2.93 2.65
CA PRO A 115 -11.49 -2.75 1.93
C PRO A 115 -11.40 -3.71 0.74
N ASP A 116 -10.42 -3.47 -0.13
CA ASP A 116 -10.17 -4.33 -1.29
C ASP A 116 -9.43 -5.60 -0.90
N TYR A 117 -8.66 -5.55 0.19
CA TYR A 117 -8.12 -6.75 0.83
C TYR A 117 -7.88 -6.51 2.32
N ILE A 118 -7.77 -7.60 3.06
CA ILE A 118 -7.42 -7.59 4.49
C ILE A 118 -6.19 -8.49 4.65
N ALA A 119 -5.19 -7.96 5.36
CA ALA A 119 -4.04 -8.74 5.77
C ALA A 119 -4.22 -9.16 7.22
N LEU A 120 -4.01 -10.42 7.50
CA LEU A 120 -4.09 -10.99 8.84
C LEU A 120 -2.73 -11.54 9.24
N GLY A 121 -2.19 -11.08 10.36
CA GLY A 121 -0.91 -11.55 10.85
C GLY A 121 -0.43 -10.83 12.09
N PRO A 122 0.68 -11.31 12.68
CA PRO A 122 1.40 -12.49 12.23
C PRO A 122 0.63 -13.81 12.55
N VAL A 123 0.84 -14.83 11.74
CA VAL A 123 0.24 -16.15 11.97
C VAL A 123 1.02 -16.90 13.06
N TRP A 124 2.31 -16.69 13.10
CA TRP A 124 3.22 -17.28 14.10
C TRP A 124 3.71 -16.20 15.06
N PRO A 125 4.00 -16.54 16.31
CA PRO A 125 4.61 -15.60 17.24
C PRO A 125 5.94 -15.07 16.68
N THR A 126 6.17 -13.76 16.86
CA THR A 126 7.41 -13.10 16.44
C THR A 126 8.14 -12.46 17.60
#